data_2886d325914c59a4aad9dc73df6da0db
#
_entry.id   2886d325914c59a4aad9dc73df6da0db
#
_cell.length_a   1.000
_cell.length_b   1.000
_cell.length_c   1.000
_cell.angle_alpha   90.00
_cell.angle_beta   90.00
_cell.angle_gamma   90.00
#
_symmetry.space_group_name_H-M   'P 1'
#
loop_
_entity.id
_entity.type
_entity.pdbx_description
1 polymer ?
#
loop_
_entity_poly.entity_id
_entity_poly.type
_entity_poly.pdbx_seq_one_letter_code
_entity_poly.pdbx_strand_id
1 'polypeptide(L)'
;PRINRIRYLAEEKIYLRNNSPTSIINWFEKYPPLGGLGKIKLAEAYLEQGRTEKVKELIKEGWVTATIRKNDLGYYRAKFKKFIDSDDHIKRADYLAWERKYWDLKRMLKYLPKDQRALYNARQILMSNSYGVDNAISKVPQYLKEDPGLEFDRLRWRNRRGRLDGSLEILYRNSLKTEGQMVRPDKWW
;
A
#
# COMPACT_ATOMS: atom_id res chain seq x y z
N PRO A 1 -0.65 -8.81 -24.04
CA PRO A 1 -0.91 -9.04 -22.60
C PRO A 1 0.21 -9.84 -21.91
N ARG A 2 0.77 -10.89 -22.56
CA ARG A 2 1.82 -11.74 -21.94
C ARG A 2 3.16 -11.03 -21.77
N ILE A 3 3.54 -10.15 -22.70
CA ILE A 3 4.84 -9.45 -22.65
C ILE A 3 4.93 -8.51 -21.43
N ASN A 4 3.87 -7.78 -21.08
CA ASN A 4 3.87 -6.91 -19.91
C ASN A 4 3.99 -7.71 -18.60
N ARG A 5 3.37 -8.90 -18.53
CA ARG A 5 3.54 -9.78 -17.38
C ARG A 5 4.99 -10.28 -17.26
N ILE A 6 5.62 -10.64 -18.36
CA ILE A 6 7.03 -11.08 -18.36
C ILE A 6 7.94 -9.92 -17.93
N ARG A 7 7.70 -8.71 -18.46
CA ARG A 7 8.43 -7.50 -18.07
C ARG A 7 8.28 -7.21 -16.56
N TYR A 8 7.05 -7.24 -16.05
CA TYR A 8 6.78 -7.04 -14.62
C TYR A 8 7.55 -8.04 -13.75
N LEU A 9 7.57 -9.32 -14.15
CA LEU A 9 8.34 -10.36 -13.44
C LEU A 9 9.86 -10.17 -13.59
N ALA A 10 10.32 -9.65 -14.72
CA ALA A 10 11.73 -9.31 -14.93
C ALA A 10 12.17 -8.17 -14.00
N GLU A 11 11.33 -7.14 -13.81
CA GLU A 11 11.58 -6.05 -12.85
C GLU A 11 11.89 -6.57 -11.44
N GLU A 12 11.23 -7.65 -11.00
CA GLU A 12 11.49 -8.27 -9.69
C GLU A 12 12.91 -8.85 -9.57
N LYS A 13 13.54 -9.20 -10.69
CA LYS A 13 14.85 -9.87 -10.73
C LYS A 13 16.03 -8.91 -10.96
N ILE A 14 15.76 -7.63 -11.23
CA ILE A 14 16.78 -6.61 -11.37
C ILE A 14 17.32 -6.26 -9.97
N TYR A 15 18.66 -6.37 -9.77
CA TYR A 15 19.33 -6.00 -8.53
C TYR A 15 20.68 -5.37 -8.84
N LEU A 16 21.08 -4.32 -8.11
CA LEU A 16 22.39 -3.67 -8.21
C LEU A 16 23.55 -4.62 -7.98
N ARG A 17 23.40 -5.66 -7.18
CA ARG A 17 24.43 -6.68 -6.99
C ARG A 17 24.79 -7.46 -8.25
N ASN A 18 23.89 -7.51 -9.24
CA ASN A 18 24.06 -8.30 -10.47
C ASN A 18 24.13 -7.41 -11.73
N ASN A 19 23.82 -6.13 -11.60
CA ASN A 19 23.73 -5.22 -12.74
C ASN A 19 24.30 -3.86 -12.35
N SER A 20 25.03 -3.21 -13.27
CA SER A 20 25.50 -1.84 -13.03
C SER A 20 24.31 -0.86 -12.98
N PRO A 21 24.42 0.27 -12.24
CA PRO A 21 23.41 1.32 -12.26
C PRO A 21 23.06 1.79 -13.68
N THR A 22 24.07 1.97 -14.52
CA THR A 22 23.89 2.38 -15.91
C THR A 22 23.08 1.37 -16.72
N SER A 23 23.35 0.06 -16.57
CA SER A 23 22.59 -0.98 -17.25
C SER A 23 21.13 -1.01 -16.83
N ILE A 24 20.86 -0.80 -15.54
CA ILE A 24 19.49 -0.72 -15.00
C ILE A 24 18.76 0.49 -15.59
N ILE A 25 19.39 1.65 -15.60
CA ILE A 25 18.82 2.89 -16.14
C ILE A 25 18.50 2.71 -17.64
N ASN A 26 19.46 2.26 -18.44
CA ASN A 26 19.28 2.05 -19.88
C ASN A 26 18.15 1.05 -20.17
N TRP A 27 18.02 0.00 -19.33
CA TRP A 27 16.93 -0.94 -19.48
C TRP A 27 15.56 -0.30 -19.21
N PHE A 28 15.44 0.51 -18.15
CA PHE A 28 14.20 1.19 -17.81
C PHE A 28 13.89 2.40 -18.72
N GLU A 29 14.89 3.01 -19.36
CA GLU A 29 14.66 4.02 -20.41
C GLU A 29 14.02 3.39 -21.64
N LYS A 30 14.46 2.18 -22.03
CA LYS A 30 13.84 1.42 -23.12
C LYS A 30 12.50 0.81 -22.73
N TYR A 31 12.36 0.39 -21.49
CA TYR A 31 11.19 -0.30 -20.95
C TYR A 31 10.76 0.34 -19.62
N PRO A 32 9.94 1.42 -19.65
CA PRO A 32 9.53 2.10 -18.42
C PRO A 32 8.96 1.17 -17.37
N PRO A 33 9.17 1.43 -16.06
CA PRO A 33 8.72 0.58 -14.98
C PRO A 33 7.21 0.35 -15.02
N LEU A 34 6.77 -0.90 -14.98
CA LEU A 34 5.36 -1.28 -14.96
C LEU A 34 4.78 -1.30 -13.55
N GLY A 35 5.61 -1.50 -12.53
CA GLY A 35 5.20 -1.62 -11.15
C GLY A 35 5.99 -0.76 -10.18
N GLY A 36 5.45 -0.62 -8.96
CA GLY A 36 6.12 0.16 -7.92
C GLY A 36 7.52 -0.37 -7.57
N LEU A 37 7.75 -1.67 -7.66
CA LEU A 37 9.06 -2.24 -7.39
C LEU A 37 10.07 -1.88 -8.48
N GLY A 38 9.67 -1.84 -9.75
CA GLY A 38 10.51 -1.35 -10.85
C GLY A 38 10.92 0.12 -10.63
N LYS A 39 9.95 0.97 -10.20
CA LYS A 39 10.25 2.37 -9.84
C LYS A 39 11.27 2.48 -8.70
N ILE A 40 11.15 1.66 -7.66
CA ILE A 40 12.13 1.63 -6.55
C ILE A 40 13.52 1.23 -7.06
N LYS A 41 13.61 0.25 -7.93
CA LYS A 41 14.92 -0.22 -8.47
C LYS A 41 15.55 0.78 -9.42
N LEU A 42 14.75 1.48 -10.22
CA LEU A 42 15.25 2.59 -11.03
C LEU A 42 15.70 3.76 -10.15
N ALA A 43 14.93 4.11 -9.11
CA ALA A 43 15.32 5.11 -8.14
C ALA A 43 16.63 4.74 -7.43
N GLU A 44 16.82 3.45 -7.11
CA GLU A 44 18.05 2.94 -6.52
C GLU A 44 19.25 3.14 -7.45
N ALA A 45 19.09 2.84 -8.74
CA ALA A 45 20.15 3.04 -9.74
C ALA A 45 20.50 4.52 -9.93
N TYR A 46 19.50 5.42 -9.95
CA TYR A 46 19.74 6.86 -9.99
C TYR A 46 20.44 7.38 -8.73
N LEU A 47 20.09 6.85 -7.55
CA LEU A 47 20.73 7.22 -6.29
C LEU A 47 22.23 6.90 -6.29
N GLU A 48 22.61 5.72 -6.81
CA GLU A 48 24.01 5.33 -6.95
C GLU A 48 24.79 6.24 -7.92
N GLN A 49 24.09 6.87 -8.89
CA GLN A 49 24.69 7.87 -9.79
C GLN A 49 24.60 9.31 -9.26
N GLY A 50 24.11 9.54 -8.04
CA GLY A 50 23.94 10.87 -7.46
C GLY A 50 22.82 11.71 -8.07
N ARG A 51 21.94 11.14 -8.89
CA ARG A 51 20.82 11.83 -9.56
C ARG A 51 19.58 11.96 -8.65
N THR A 52 19.70 12.69 -7.56
CA THR A 52 18.72 12.74 -6.46
C THR A 52 17.34 13.27 -6.85
N GLU A 53 17.25 14.19 -7.81
CA GLU A 53 15.96 14.73 -8.28
C GLU A 53 15.05 13.63 -8.86
N LYS A 54 15.61 12.77 -9.71
CA LYS A 54 14.86 11.63 -10.29
C LYS A 54 14.46 10.58 -9.25
N VAL A 55 15.23 10.47 -8.16
CA VAL A 55 14.93 9.55 -7.07
C VAL A 55 13.66 9.93 -6.34
N LYS A 56 13.48 11.22 -6.03
CA LYS A 56 12.36 11.72 -5.21
C LYS A 56 10.99 11.37 -5.81
N GLU A 57 10.83 11.59 -7.10
CA GLU A 57 9.58 11.29 -7.80
C GLU A 57 9.29 9.79 -7.84
N LEU A 58 10.25 9.02 -8.34
CA LEU A 58 10.11 7.58 -8.51
C LEU A 58 9.87 6.85 -7.18
N ILE A 59 10.57 7.26 -6.12
CA ILE A 59 10.46 6.57 -4.84
C ILE A 59 9.12 6.83 -4.16
N LYS A 60 8.54 8.02 -4.25
CA LYS A 60 7.25 8.32 -3.65
C LYS A 60 6.14 7.45 -4.25
N GLU A 61 6.07 7.38 -5.58
CA GLU A 61 5.11 6.52 -6.26
C GLU A 61 5.41 5.03 -6.05
N GLY A 62 6.68 4.65 -6.22
CA GLY A 62 7.13 3.27 -6.06
C GLY A 62 6.89 2.73 -4.67
N TRP A 63 7.18 3.53 -3.64
CA TRP A 63 6.99 3.13 -2.24
C TRP A 63 5.55 2.75 -1.93
N VAL A 64 4.59 3.53 -2.39
CA VAL A 64 3.16 3.29 -2.12
C VAL A 64 2.71 1.95 -2.69
N THR A 65 3.03 1.68 -3.95
CA THR A 65 2.42 0.57 -4.72
C THR A 65 3.27 -0.70 -4.81
N ALA A 66 4.57 -0.64 -4.44
CA ALA A 66 5.48 -1.77 -4.60
C ALA A 66 5.10 -3.00 -3.76
N THR A 67 5.13 -4.16 -4.38
CA THR A 67 5.18 -5.44 -3.67
C THR A 67 6.62 -5.70 -3.25
N ILE A 68 6.93 -5.44 -1.97
CA ILE A 68 8.28 -5.57 -1.41
C ILE A 68 8.35 -6.83 -0.54
N ARG A 69 9.36 -7.67 -0.78
CA ARG A 69 9.58 -8.87 0.04
C ARG A 69 9.91 -8.50 1.48
N LYS A 70 9.55 -9.37 2.41
CA LYS A 70 9.78 -9.16 3.86
C LYS A 70 11.23 -8.72 4.16
N ASN A 71 12.20 -9.38 3.56
CA ASN A 71 13.62 -9.13 3.82
C ASN A 71 14.13 -7.83 3.18
N ASP A 72 13.49 -7.35 2.10
CA ASP A 72 13.92 -6.17 1.36
C ASP A 72 13.29 -4.87 1.91
N LEU A 73 12.20 -4.98 2.67
CA LEU A 73 11.47 -3.81 3.19
C LEU A 73 12.36 -2.91 4.07
N GLY A 74 13.11 -3.53 4.99
CA GLY A 74 14.04 -2.80 5.86
C GLY A 74 15.14 -2.09 5.08
N TYR A 75 15.71 -2.78 4.10
CA TYR A 75 16.75 -2.25 3.24
C TYR A 75 16.28 -1.01 2.46
N TYR A 76 15.18 -1.12 1.70
CA TYR A 76 14.68 0.01 0.91
C TYR A 76 14.26 1.19 1.80
N ARG A 77 13.62 0.93 2.95
CA ARG A 77 13.27 1.99 3.89
C ARG A 77 14.48 2.74 4.42
N ALA A 78 15.56 2.03 4.76
CA ALA A 78 16.81 2.66 5.22
C ALA A 78 17.49 3.45 4.11
N LYS A 79 17.60 2.85 2.92
CA LYS A 79 18.25 3.46 1.76
C LYS A 79 17.57 4.76 1.32
N PHE A 80 16.24 4.78 1.31
CA PHE A 80 15.45 5.94 0.87
C PHE A 80 14.93 6.82 2.02
N LYS A 81 15.47 6.69 3.22
CA LYS A 81 15.03 7.42 4.42
C LYS A 81 14.94 8.94 4.23
N LYS A 82 15.78 9.53 3.39
CA LYS A 82 15.79 10.97 3.09
C LYS A 82 14.66 11.42 2.17
N PHE A 83 14.02 10.49 1.46
CA PHE A 83 13.02 10.75 0.43
C PHE A 83 11.61 10.27 0.82
N ILE A 84 11.49 9.44 1.86
CA ILE A 84 10.24 8.85 2.34
C ILE A 84 9.94 9.44 3.71
N ASP A 85 8.77 9.99 3.87
CA ASP A 85 8.27 10.58 5.12
C ASP A 85 7.14 9.74 5.75
N SER A 86 6.55 10.27 6.82
CA SER A 86 5.45 9.63 7.54
C SER A 86 4.19 9.47 6.67
N ASP A 87 3.91 10.47 5.83
CA ASP A 87 2.74 10.44 4.94
C ASP A 87 2.89 9.38 3.87
N ASP A 88 4.09 9.16 3.35
CA ASP A 88 4.37 8.09 2.39
C ASP A 88 4.15 6.70 3.02
N HIS A 89 4.45 6.56 4.32
CA HIS A 89 4.13 5.32 5.06
C HIS A 89 2.63 5.12 5.24
N ILE A 90 1.88 6.20 5.52
CA ILE A 90 0.41 6.16 5.64
C ILE A 90 -0.21 5.81 4.29
N LYS A 91 0.18 6.48 3.21
CA LYS A 91 -0.28 6.18 1.84
C LYS A 91 -0.03 4.73 1.44
N ARG A 92 1.17 4.21 1.77
CA ARG A 92 1.47 2.80 1.55
C ARG A 92 0.56 1.87 2.35
N ALA A 93 0.34 2.16 3.64
CA ALA A 93 -0.55 1.36 4.47
C ALA A 93 -1.98 1.36 3.94
N ASP A 94 -2.46 2.51 3.48
CA ASP A 94 -3.78 2.65 2.85
C ASP A 94 -3.90 1.80 1.58
N TYR A 95 -2.93 1.94 0.67
CA TYR A 95 -2.87 1.11 -0.54
C TYR A 95 -2.89 -0.39 -0.21
N LEU A 96 -2.05 -0.83 0.75
CA LEU A 96 -1.98 -2.23 1.15
C LEU A 96 -3.29 -2.73 1.79
N ALA A 97 -4.00 -1.85 2.51
CA ALA A 97 -5.30 -2.16 3.07
C ALA A 97 -6.36 -2.35 1.97
N TRP A 98 -6.47 -1.43 1.03
CA TRP A 98 -7.40 -1.52 -0.10
C TRP A 98 -7.11 -2.73 -0.99
N GLU A 99 -5.83 -3.06 -1.22
CA GLU A 99 -5.41 -4.24 -1.99
C GLU A 99 -5.40 -5.54 -1.16
N ARG A 100 -5.86 -5.48 0.10
CA ARG A 100 -6.00 -6.62 1.02
C ARG A 100 -4.70 -7.39 1.23
N LYS A 101 -3.57 -6.69 1.22
CA LYS A 101 -2.23 -7.24 1.45
C LYS A 101 -1.96 -7.41 2.96
N TYR A 102 -2.64 -8.37 3.59
CA TYR A 102 -2.65 -8.60 5.05
C TYR A 102 -1.25 -8.59 5.69
N TRP A 103 -0.33 -9.38 5.17
CA TRP A 103 1.02 -9.52 5.74
C TRP A 103 1.90 -8.30 5.47
N ASP A 104 1.75 -7.66 4.31
CA ASP A 104 2.47 -6.43 3.98
C ASP A 104 2.00 -5.28 4.87
N LEU A 105 0.69 -5.13 5.05
CA LEU A 105 0.11 -4.15 5.95
C LEU A 105 0.57 -4.39 7.39
N LYS A 106 0.54 -5.64 7.89
CA LYS A 106 1.03 -5.98 9.23
C LYS A 106 2.47 -5.53 9.45
N ARG A 107 3.33 -5.69 8.43
CA ARG A 107 4.73 -5.24 8.49
C ARG A 107 4.88 -3.72 8.51
N MET A 108 3.92 -2.98 7.92
CA MET A 108 3.94 -1.53 7.90
C MET A 108 3.50 -0.89 9.22
N LEU A 109 2.67 -1.55 10.03
CA LEU A 109 2.08 -0.96 11.26
C LEU A 109 3.12 -0.31 12.18
N LYS A 110 4.30 -0.90 12.33
CA LYS A 110 5.36 -0.39 13.21
C LYS A 110 5.98 0.95 12.75
N TYR A 111 5.76 1.33 11.50
CA TYR A 111 6.30 2.56 10.91
C TYR A 111 5.29 3.71 10.89
N LEU A 112 4.04 3.46 11.32
CA LEU A 112 2.96 4.42 11.32
C LEU A 112 2.91 5.22 12.63
N PRO A 113 2.48 6.50 12.59
CA PRO A 113 2.07 7.25 13.78
C PRO A 113 1.01 6.49 14.59
N LYS A 114 0.91 6.78 15.88
CA LYS A 114 0.06 6.03 16.83
C LYS A 114 -1.40 5.91 16.36
N ASP A 115 -2.00 7.00 15.93
CA ASP A 115 -3.41 7.03 15.53
C ASP A 115 -3.66 6.29 14.23
N GLN A 116 -2.79 6.48 13.25
CA GLN A 116 -2.82 5.76 11.98
C GLN A 116 -2.54 4.26 12.18
N ARG A 117 -1.65 3.93 13.10
CA ARG A 117 -1.40 2.53 13.48
C ARG A 117 -2.66 1.86 14.06
N ALA A 118 -3.43 2.56 14.89
CA ALA A 118 -4.69 2.03 15.43
C ALA A 118 -5.70 1.77 14.30
N LEU A 119 -5.87 2.73 13.38
CA LEU A 119 -6.75 2.59 12.20
C LEU A 119 -6.34 1.38 11.34
N TYR A 120 -5.10 1.33 10.88
CA TYR A 120 -4.66 0.27 9.95
C TYR A 120 -4.52 -1.09 10.63
N ASN A 121 -4.32 -1.14 11.94
CA ASN A 121 -4.41 -2.38 12.70
C ASN A 121 -5.86 -2.91 12.73
N ALA A 122 -6.86 -2.06 12.96
CA ALA A 122 -8.26 -2.45 12.90
C ALA A 122 -8.64 -2.95 11.49
N ARG A 123 -8.25 -2.22 10.44
CA ARG A 123 -8.43 -2.64 9.05
C ARG A 123 -7.78 -4.00 8.77
N GLN A 124 -6.55 -4.21 9.24
CA GLN A 124 -5.81 -5.46 9.06
C GLN A 124 -6.50 -6.65 9.75
N ILE A 125 -6.99 -6.47 10.98
CA ILE A 125 -7.72 -7.52 11.72
C ILE A 125 -9.04 -7.86 11.01
N LEU A 126 -9.76 -6.86 10.49
CA LEU A 126 -10.98 -7.04 9.71
C LEU A 126 -10.77 -7.84 8.41
N MET A 127 -9.56 -7.90 7.87
CA MET A 127 -9.26 -8.74 6.69
C MET A 127 -9.27 -10.24 6.99
N SER A 128 -9.11 -10.62 8.24
CA SER A 128 -9.01 -12.00 8.69
C SER A 128 -10.28 -12.45 9.43
N ASN A 129 -10.33 -13.73 9.78
CA ASN A 129 -11.36 -14.26 10.66
C ASN A 129 -10.95 -14.24 12.15
N SER A 130 -9.94 -13.43 12.50
CA SER A 130 -9.40 -13.33 13.85
C SER A 130 -10.42 -12.74 14.84
N TYR A 131 -10.27 -13.08 16.11
CA TYR A 131 -10.98 -12.44 17.21
C TYR A 131 -10.43 -11.05 17.52
N GLY A 132 -11.15 -10.26 18.31
CA GLY A 132 -10.68 -8.97 18.80
C GLY A 132 -10.95 -7.78 17.87
N VAL A 133 -11.85 -7.95 16.90
CA VAL A 133 -12.25 -6.87 15.97
C VAL A 133 -12.81 -5.66 16.74
N ASP A 134 -13.73 -5.87 17.68
CA ASP A 134 -14.35 -4.77 18.43
C ASP A 134 -13.34 -4.02 19.30
N ASN A 135 -12.41 -4.74 19.95
CA ASN A 135 -11.32 -4.13 20.69
C ASN A 135 -10.33 -3.36 19.76
N ALA A 136 -10.09 -3.82 18.55
CA ALA A 136 -9.27 -3.08 17.60
C ALA A 136 -9.97 -1.80 17.13
N ILE A 137 -11.26 -1.86 16.82
CA ILE A 137 -12.06 -0.70 16.42
C ILE A 137 -12.21 0.32 17.56
N SER A 138 -12.38 -0.13 18.82
CA SER A 138 -12.50 0.77 19.97
C SER A 138 -11.25 1.62 20.20
N LYS A 139 -10.08 1.14 19.79
CA LYS A 139 -8.80 1.86 19.88
C LYS A 139 -8.58 2.89 18.77
N VAL A 140 -9.40 2.88 17.72
CA VAL A 140 -9.33 3.88 16.66
C VAL A 140 -9.80 5.23 17.19
N PRO A 141 -9.03 6.32 17.03
CA PRO A 141 -9.44 7.66 17.44
C PRO A 141 -10.79 8.06 16.81
N GLN A 142 -11.57 8.86 17.52
CA GLN A 142 -12.93 9.22 17.10
C GLN A 142 -12.96 9.81 15.70
N TYR A 143 -12.02 10.71 15.38
CA TYR A 143 -11.95 11.39 14.09
C TYR A 143 -11.57 10.46 12.91
N LEU A 144 -11.08 9.23 13.18
CA LEU A 144 -10.77 8.21 12.17
C LEU A 144 -11.81 7.08 12.11
N LYS A 145 -12.84 7.09 12.96
CA LYS A 145 -13.86 6.03 12.98
C LYS A 145 -14.74 6.01 11.72
N GLU A 146 -14.84 7.13 11.03
CA GLU A 146 -15.59 7.28 9.77
C GLU A 146 -14.68 7.15 8.54
N ASP A 147 -13.46 6.64 8.71
CA ASP A 147 -12.55 6.36 7.58
C ASP A 147 -13.25 5.44 6.57
N PRO A 148 -13.31 5.82 5.28
CA PRO A 148 -14.02 5.04 4.26
C PRO A 148 -13.49 3.63 4.09
N GLY A 149 -12.18 3.43 4.25
CA GLY A 149 -11.57 2.11 4.16
C GLY A 149 -11.90 1.24 5.38
N LEU A 150 -12.01 1.84 6.57
CA LEU A 150 -12.47 1.13 7.77
C LEU A 150 -13.94 0.71 7.63
N GLU A 151 -14.81 1.57 7.12
CA GLU A 151 -16.21 1.24 6.83
C GLU A 151 -16.32 0.11 5.83
N PHE A 152 -15.57 0.17 4.74
CA PHE A 152 -15.51 -0.88 3.73
C PHE A 152 -15.04 -2.22 4.30
N ASP A 153 -13.99 -2.22 5.10
CA ASP A 153 -13.48 -3.45 5.73
C ASP A 153 -14.48 -4.02 6.76
N ARG A 154 -15.20 -3.16 7.50
CA ARG A 154 -16.32 -3.57 8.39
C ARG A 154 -17.47 -4.19 7.61
N LEU A 155 -17.89 -3.58 6.49
CA LEU A 155 -18.91 -4.13 5.60
C LEU A 155 -18.55 -5.55 5.16
N ARG A 156 -17.34 -5.71 4.61
CA ARG A 156 -16.86 -7.02 4.15
C ARG A 156 -16.77 -8.05 5.26
N TRP A 157 -16.34 -7.64 6.45
CA TRP A 157 -16.25 -8.53 7.61
C TRP A 157 -17.64 -8.97 8.07
N ARG A 158 -18.62 -8.05 8.18
CA ARG A 158 -20.01 -8.34 8.54
C ARG A 158 -20.65 -9.29 7.54
N ASN A 159 -20.49 -9.02 6.25
CA ASN A 159 -21.02 -9.86 5.18
C ASN A 159 -20.50 -11.30 5.28
N ARG A 160 -19.19 -11.50 5.48
CA ARG A 160 -18.61 -12.84 5.68
C ARG A 160 -19.14 -13.56 6.92
N ARG A 161 -19.68 -12.85 7.89
CA ARG A 161 -20.24 -13.37 9.14
C ARG A 161 -21.76 -13.50 9.10
N GLY A 162 -22.41 -13.25 7.97
CA GLY A 162 -23.88 -13.29 7.82
C GLY A 162 -24.61 -12.21 8.60
N ARG A 163 -23.93 -11.11 9.01
CA ARG A 163 -24.52 -9.98 9.75
C ARG A 163 -25.12 -8.96 8.77
N LEU A 164 -26.23 -9.34 8.14
CA LEU A 164 -26.83 -8.59 7.03
C LEU A 164 -27.30 -7.19 7.45
N ASP A 165 -28.00 -7.07 8.58
CA ASP A 165 -28.54 -5.78 9.04
C ASP A 165 -27.46 -4.70 9.16
N GLY A 166 -26.37 -5.04 9.85
CA GLY A 166 -25.25 -4.10 9.98
C GLY A 166 -24.51 -3.84 8.67
N SER A 167 -24.59 -4.74 7.69
CA SER A 167 -24.04 -4.53 6.34
C SER A 167 -24.92 -3.57 5.55
N LEU A 168 -26.24 -3.71 5.62
CA LEU A 168 -27.20 -2.83 4.97
C LEU A 168 -27.10 -1.39 5.47
N GLU A 169 -26.91 -1.19 6.77
CA GLU A 169 -26.69 0.14 7.36
C GLU A 169 -25.50 0.88 6.71
N ILE A 170 -24.36 0.18 6.56
CA ILE A 170 -23.17 0.75 5.94
C ILE A 170 -23.41 1.05 4.44
N LEU A 171 -24.03 0.12 3.73
CA LEU A 171 -24.36 0.31 2.31
C LEU A 171 -25.30 1.49 2.11
N TYR A 172 -26.38 1.58 2.89
CA TYR A 172 -27.35 2.68 2.81
C TYR A 172 -26.65 4.03 3.03
N ARG A 173 -25.86 4.18 4.10
CA ARG A 173 -25.12 5.42 4.38
C ARG A 173 -24.18 5.81 3.24
N ASN A 174 -23.52 4.84 2.60
CA ASN A 174 -22.61 5.12 1.50
C ASN A 174 -23.32 5.30 0.16
N SER A 175 -24.54 4.74 -0.05
CA SER A 175 -25.33 4.97 -1.24
C SER A 175 -25.84 6.41 -1.37
N LEU A 176 -25.88 7.15 -0.28
CA LEU A 176 -26.25 8.58 -0.27
C LEU A 176 -25.10 9.49 -0.71
N LYS A 177 -23.89 8.97 -0.82
CA LYS A 177 -22.72 9.72 -1.28
C LYS A 177 -22.74 9.82 -2.80
N THR A 178 -22.44 11.01 -3.33
CA THR A 178 -22.23 11.18 -4.78
C THR A 178 -20.94 10.48 -5.22
N GLU A 179 -20.80 10.19 -6.51
CA GLU A 179 -19.64 9.48 -7.06
C GLU A 179 -18.31 10.15 -6.67
N GLY A 180 -18.23 11.48 -6.68
CA GLY A 180 -17.03 12.23 -6.26
C GLY A 180 -16.73 12.19 -4.76
N GLN A 181 -17.68 11.79 -3.92
CA GLN A 181 -17.52 11.66 -2.46
C GLN A 181 -17.11 10.25 -2.04
N MET A 182 -17.20 9.28 -2.94
CA MET A 182 -16.92 7.89 -2.65
C MET A 182 -15.44 7.57 -2.88
N VAL A 183 -14.75 7.17 -1.83
CA VAL A 183 -13.34 6.73 -1.93
C VAL A 183 -13.30 5.29 -2.46
N ARG A 184 -12.56 5.07 -3.55
CA ARG A 184 -12.40 3.77 -4.21
C ARG A 184 -13.74 3.12 -4.58
N PRO A 185 -14.60 3.77 -5.38
CA PRO A 185 -15.89 3.23 -5.80
C PRO A 185 -15.74 1.86 -6.48
N ASP A 186 -14.62 1.62 -7.18
CA ASP A 186 -14.25 0.36 -7.82
C ASP A 186 -14.19 -0.85 -6.86
N LYS A 187 -14.12 -0.61 -5.55
CA LYS A 187 -14.04 -1.67 -4.53
C LYS A 187 -15.38 -1.99 -3.87
N TRP A 188 -16.34 -1.06 -3.96
CA TRP A 188 -17.64 -1.19 -3.27
C TRP A 188 -18.64 -2.06 -4.01
N TRP A 189 -18.48 -2.21 -5.33
CA TRP A 189 -19.39 -2.97 -6.23
C TRP A 189 -18.77 -4.25 -6.83
#